data_93ddc6e0738925c6526a1732fcb529a6
#
_entry.id   93ddc6e0738925c6526a1732fcb529a6
#
_cell.length_a   1.000
_cell.length_b   1.000
_cell.length_c   1.000
_cell.angle_alpha   90.00
_cell.angle_beta   90.00
_cell.angle_gamma   90.00
#
_symmetry.space_group_name_H-M   'P 1'
#
loop_
_entity.id
_entity.type
_entity.pdbx_description
1 polymer ?
#
loop_
_entity_poly.entity_id
_entity_poly.type
_entity_poly.pdbx_seq_one_letter_code
_entity_poly.pdbx_strand_id
1 'polypeptide(L)'
;GGTLFFGIDDDRNVVGLSDAQTDAETISRLMKERITPYPSFVLAPARENGKDILVLSVSAGHATPYYYKADGIMEAYIRIGNESVIAPSYVLNQLILKGMHRTYDELLSEHEFKDYAFSKLRERYKAWTGNSMEEKLFDSFGMRDENGKLTNAGALLADDSPIRHSRLFCTRWNGLDKS
;
A
#
# COMPACT_ATOMS: atom_id res chain seq x y z
N GLY A 1 -8.71 2.74 7.29
CA GLY A 1 -10.07 2.98 7.77
C GLY A 1 -10.08 3.49 9.19
N GLY A 2 -11.23 3.96 9.64
CA GLY A 2 -11.40 4.50 10.99
C GLY A 2 -12.79 5.06 11.19
N THR A 3 -13.06 5.54 12.40
CA THR A 3 -14.35 6.13 12.75
C THR A 3 -14.13 7.55 13.29
N LEU A 4 -14.98 8.47 12.84
CA LEU A 4 -15.04 9.86 13.30
C LEU A 4 -16.41 10.13 13.92
N PHE A 5 -16.41 10.89 14.99
CA PHE A 5 -17.61 11.30 15.68
C PHE A 5 -17.76 12.82 15.57
N PHE A 6 -18.93 13.30 15.15
CA PHE A 6 -19.28 14.70 15.09
C PHE A 6 -20.29 15.01 16.18
N GLY A 7 -20.12 16.10 16.91
CA GLY A 7 -20.92 16.45 18.08
C GLY A 7 -20.32 15.95 19.40
N ILE A 8 -19.04 15.57 19.40
CA ILE A 8 -18.26 15.22 20.60
C ILE A 8 -17.02 16.12 20.61
N ASP A 9 -16.70 16.72 21.74
CA ASP A 9 -15.53 17.58 21.93
C ASP A 9 -14.24 16.77 22.25
N ASP A 10 -13.11 17.47 22.35
CA ASP A 10 -11.80 16.85 22.63
C ASP A 10 -11.72 16.24 24.05
N ASP A 11 -12.55 16.73 24.98
CA ASP A 11 -12.69 16.19 26.35
C ASP A 11 -13.66 15.00 26.43
N ARG A 12 -14.16 14.55 25.27
CA ARG A 12 -15.12 13.44 25.11
C ARG A 12 -16.52 13.75 25.65
N ASN A 13 -16.87 15.01 25.82
CA ASN A 13 -18.23 15.39 26.19
C ASN A 13 -19.10 15.42 24.93
N VAL A 14 -20.32 14.98 25.06
CA VAL A 14 -21.31 15.08 24.00
C VAL A 14 -21.86 16.50 23.96
N VAL A 15 -21.43 17.28 23.00
CA VAL A 15 -21.92 18.67 22.78
C VAL A 15 -23.17 18.66 21.89
N GLY A 16 -23.30 17.66 21.00
CA GLY A 16 -24.39 17.52 20.06
C GLY A 16 -24.25 18.40 18.81
N LEU A 17 -25.10 18.14 17.82
CA LEU A 17 -25.21 18.90 16.58
C LEU A 17 -26.53 19.68 16.59
N SER A 18 -26.50 20.89 16.04
CA SER A 18 -27.70 21.72 15.93
C SER A 18 -28.62 21.29 14.80
N ASP A 19 -28.04 20.78 13.71
CA ASP A 19 -28.75 20.27 12.52
C ASP A 19 -27.98 19.06 11.94
N ALA A 20 -28.16 17.90 12.56
CA ALA A 20 -27.49 16.68 12.15
C ALA A 20 -27.82 16.25 10.70
N GLN A 21 -28.99 16.64 10.17
CA GLN A 21 -29.37 16.30 8.80
C GLN A 21 -28.54 17.12 7.78
N THR A 22 -28.49 18.43 7.94
CA THR A 22 -27.69 19.31 7.07
C THR A 22 -26.21 18.98 7.16
N ASP A 23 -25.71 18.66 8.36
CA ASP A 23 -24.31 18.23 8.58
C ASP A 23 -24.03 16.91 7.86
N ALA A 24 -24.95 15.93 7.92
CA ALA A 24 -24.81 14.66 7.23
C ALA A 24 -24.74 14.80 5.70
N GLU A 25 -25.60 15.64 5.14
CA GLU A 25 -25.60 15.95 3.70
C GLU A 25 -24.28 16.62 3.29
N THR A 26 -23.82 17.57 4.08
CA THR A 26 -22.55 18.29 3.82
C THR A 26 -21.35 17.33 3.90
N ILE A 27 -21.25 16.50 4.93
CA ILE A 27 -20.18 15.51 5.07
C ILE A 27 -20.20 14.55 3.91
N SER A 28 -21.37 13.98 3.56
CA SER A 28 -21.52 13.05 2.45
C SER A 28 -21.09 13.67 1.12
N ARG A 29 -21.46 14.92 0.88
CA ARG A 29 -21.06 15.67 -0.31
C ARG A 29 -19.55 15.89 -0.35
N LEU A 30 -18.94 16.36 0.74
CA LEU A 30 -17.50 16.58 0.84
C LEU A 30 -16.68 15.27 0.63
N MET A 31 -17.13 14.17 1.22
CA MET A 31 -16.50 12.86 1.02
C MET A 31 -16.48 12.44 -0.45
N LYS A 32 -17.55 12.74 -1.20
CA LYS A 32 -17.67 12.40 -2.62
C LYS A 32 -16.92 13.35 -3.55
N GLU A 33 -16.95 14.64 -3.25
CA GLU A 33 -16.39 15.67 -4.12
C GLU A 33 -14.89 15.89 -3.91
N ARG A 34 -14.43 15.76 -2.64
CA ARG A 34 -13.08 16.15 -2.23
C ARG A 34 -12.10 14.99 -2.07
N ILE A 35 -12.55 13.74 -2.16
CA ILE A 35 -11.67 12.57 -2.02
C ILE A 35 -11.73 11.71 -3.27
N THR A 36 -10.56 11.38 -3.82
CA THR A 36 -10.43 10.52 -5.00
C THR A 36 -9.27 9.51 -4.81
N PRO A 37 -9.44 8.22 -5.18
CA PRO A 37 -10.71 7.59 -5.53
C PRO A 37 -11.72 7.68 -4.39
N TYR A 38 -12.98 7.47 -4.72
CA TYR A 38 -14.09 7.55 -3.76
C TYR A 38 -13.94 6.47 -2.65
N PRO A 39 -13.88 6.87 -1.35
CA PRO A 39 -13.75 5.90 -0.27
C PRO A 39 -15.09 5.24 0.06
N SER A 40 -15.04 3.99 0.51
CA SER A 40 -16.22 3.33 1.08
C SER A 40 -16.44 3.83 2.51
N PHE A 41 -17.60 4.43 2.76
CA PHE A 41 -17.96 4.92 4.09
C PHE A 41 -19.45 4.74 4.40
N VAL A 42 -19.75 4.73 5.69
CA VAL A 42 -21.10 4.79 6.25
C VAL A 42 -21.16 6.00 7.16
N LEU A 43 -22.16 6.86 6.95
CA LEU A 43 -22.48 7.98 7.83
C LEU A 43 -23.84 7.71 8.46
N ALA A 44 -23.87 7.54 9.77
CA ALA A 44 -25.08 7.21 10.52
C ALA A 44 -25.36 8.25 11.59
N PRO A 45 -26.62 8.73 11.70
CA PRO A 45 -27.04 9.49 12.87
C PRO A 45 -27.10 8.58 14.09
N ALA A 46 -26.74 9.11 15.24
CA ALA A 46 -26.86 8.46 16.52
C ALA A 46 -27.32 9.49 17.58
N ARG A 47 -27.79 9.01 18.72
CA ARG A 47 -28.20 9.86 19.83
C ARG A 47 -27.50 9.41 21.10
N GLU A 48 -26.81 10.36 21.74
CA GLU A 48 -26.06 10.12 22.96
C GLU A 48 -26.38 11.22 23.97
N ASN A 49 -26.71 10.85 25.21
CA ASN A 49 -27.11 11.79 26.26
C ASN A 49 -28.22 12.76 25.84
N GLY A 50 -29.18 12.28 25.02
CA GLY A 50 -30.29 13.09 24.50
C GLY A 50 -29.93 14.09 23.39
N LYS A 51 -28.70 14.11 22.92
CA LYS A 51 -28.19 14.99 21.86
C LYS A 51 -27.90 14.19 20.59
N ASP A 52 -28.12 14.81 19.44
CA ASP A 52 -27.86 14.20 18.14
C ASP A 52 -26.37 14.32 17.80
N ILE A 53 -25.79 13.22 17.33
CA ILE A 53 -24.41 13.11 16.85
C ILE A 53 -24.39 12.38 15.49
N LEU A 54 -23.27 12.49 14.75
CA LEU A 54 -23.05 11.71 13.55
C LEU A 54 -21.81 10.85 13.70
N VAL A 55 -21.89 9.62 13.22
CA VAL A 55 -20.80 8.64 13.22
C VAL A 55 -20.43 8.34 11.77
N LEU A 56 -19.24 8.77 11.34
CA LEU A 56 -18.67 8.46 10.04
C LEU A 56 -17.68 7.31 10.18
N SER A 57 -18.03 6.16 9.64
CA SER A 57 -17.14 4.99 9.56
C SER A 57 -16.60 4.85 8.15
N VAL A 58 -15.29 4.93 7.99
CA VAL A 58 -14.60 4.76 6.71
C VAL A 58 -13.91 3.41 6.70
N SER A 59 -14.21 2.59 5.71
CA SER A 59 -13.58 1.28 5.54
C SER A 59 -12.12 1.41 5.10
N ALA A 60 -11.30 0.38 5.42
CA ALA A 60 -9.97 0.29 4.84
C ALA A 60 -10.09 0.10 3.33
N GLY A 61 -9.52 1.02 2.57
CA GLY A 61 -9.56 0.98 1.12
C GLY A 61 -8.37 0.23 0.51
N HIS A 62 -8.59 -0.35 -0.66
CA HIS A 62 -7.57 -1.07 -1.43
C HIS A 62 -6.98 -0.21 -2.56
N ALA A 63 -7.68 0.84 -3.00
CA ALA A 63 -7.26 1.70 -4.10
C ALA A 63 -6.40 2.89 -3.63
N THR A 64 -5.40 2.62 -2.77
CA THR A 64 -4.47 3.66 -2.32
C THR A 64 -3.57 4.15 -3.47
N PRO A 65 -3.11 5.42 -3.44
CA PRO A 65 -3.40 6.47 -2.47
C PRO A 65 -4.77 7.11 -2.67
N TYR A 66 -5.36 7.58 -1.57
CA TYR A 66 -6.53 8.45 -1.61
C TYR A 66 -6.04 9.89 -1.56
N TYR A 67 -6.50 10.70 -2.51
CA TYR A 67 -6.11 12.10 -2.62
C TYR A 67 -7.22 13.02 -2.14
N TYR A 68 -6.87 14.05 -1.42
CA TYR A 68 -7.72 15.20 -1.19
C TYR A 68 -7.64 16.13 -2.40
N LYS A 69 -8.79 16.55 -2.90
CA LYS A 69 -8.93 17.39 -4.08
C LYS A 69 -9.71 18.65 -3.73
N ALA A 70 -9.05 19.79 -3.79
CA ALA A 70 -9.67 21.12 -3.61
C ALA A 70 -8.86 22.18 -4.33
N ASP A 71 -9.54 23.16 -4.92
CA ASP A 71 -8.96 24.39 -5.45
C ASP A 71 -7.78 24.17 -6.43
N GLY A 72 -7.88 23.11 -7.26
CA GLY A 72 -6.84 22.74 -8.21
C GLY A 72 -5.67 21.92 -7.60
N ILE A 73 -5.69 21.70 -6.29
CA ILE A 73 -4.71 20.89 -5.58
C ILE A 73 -5.23 19.46 -5.45
N MET A 74 -4.34 18.47 -5.64
CA MET A 74 -4.62 17.06 -5.43
C MET A 74 -3.45 16.43 -4.69
N GLU A 75 -3.62 16.18 -3.40
CA GLU A 75 -2.56 15.71 -2.51
C GLU A 75 -3.02 14.52 -1.67
N ALA A 76 -2.10 13.56 -1.48
CA ALA A 76 -2.31 12.46 -0.54
C ALA A 76 -1.80 12.85 0.85
N TYR A 77 -2.58 12.55 1.86
CA TYR A 77 -2.23 12.83 3.25
C TYR A 77 -2.00 11.54 4.03
N ILE A 78 -1.07 11.61 4.95
CA ILE A 78 -0.81 10.55 5.93
C ILE A 78 -0.96 11.10 7.35
N ARG A 79 -1.25 10.21 8.30
CA ARG A 79 -1.33 10.56 9.72
C ARG A 79 0.01 10.27 10.37
N ILE A 80 0.62 11.30 10.98
CA ILE A 80 1.82 11.17 11.81
C ILE A 80 1.47 11.71 13.19
N GLY A 81 1.36 10.81 14.17
CA GLY A 81 0.88 11.17 15.50
C GLY A 81 -0.53 11.74 15.45
N ASN A 82 -0.69 13.00 15.85
CA ASN A 82 -1.96 13.75 15.86
C ASN A 82 -2.13 14.70 14.67
N GLU A 83 -1.21 14.69 13.70
CA GLU A 83 -1.24 15.60 12.55
C GLU A 83 -1.49 14.85 11.24
N SER A 84 -2.17 15.52 10.30
CA SER A 84 -2.31 15.09 8.91
C SER A 84 -1.33 15.90 8.07
N VAL A 85 -0.36 15.22 7.45
CA VAL A 85 0.68 15.84 6.63
C VAL A 85 0.64 15.30 5.21
N ILE A 86 1.12 16.08 4.26
CA ILE A 86 1.25 15.63 2.86
C ILE A 86 2.21 14.44 2.82
N ALA A 87 1.83 13.39 2.10
CA ALA A 87 2.64 12.19 1.96
C ALA A 87 3.96 12.51 1.23
N PRO A 88 5.13 12.28 1.84
CA PRO A 88 6.40 12.39 1.14
C PRO A 88 6.46 11.43 -0.05
N SER A 89 7.27 11.76 -1.05
CA SER A 89 7.34 10.99 -2.31
C SER A 89 7.57 9.48 -2.12
N TYR A 90 8.44 9.10 -1.17
CA TYR A 90 8.70 7.69 -0.90
C TYR A 90 7.47 6.95 -0.31
N VAL A 91 6.69 7.62 0.55
CA VAL A 91 5.44 7.06 1.09
C VAL A 91 4.38 6.99 0.01
N LEU A 92 4.29 8.04 -0.83
CA LEU A 92 3.37 8.08 -1.96
C LEU A 92 3.62 6.90 -2.90
N ASN A 93 4.88 6.62 -3.25
CA ASN A 93 5.25 5.48 -4.07
C ASN A 93 4.83 4.13 -3.44
N GLN A 94 5.03 3.98 -2.13
CA GLN A 94 4.57 2.78 -1.41
C GLN A 94 3.04 2.62 -1.46
N LEU A 95 2.30 3.72 -1.30
CA LEU A 95 0.83 3.71 -1.38
C LEU A 95 0.35 3.35 -2.79
N ILE A 96 1.02 3.85 -3.83
CA ILE A 96 0.73 3.51 -5.24
C ILE A 96 0.92 2.01 -5.47
N LEU A 97 2.08 1.47 -5.10
CA LEU A 97 2.36 0.03 -5.24
C LEU A 97 1.32 -0.82 -4.50
N LYS A 98 1.00 -0.43 -3.27
CA LYS A 98 -0.04 -1.10 -2.48
C LYS A 98 -1.40 -1.09 -3.17
N GLY A 99 -1.80 0.04 -3.76
CA GLY A 99 -3.06 0.17 -4.49
C GLY A 99 -3.09 -0.62 -5.79
N MET A 100 -1.94 -0.86 -6.40
CA MET A 100 -1.78 -1.71 -7.57
C MET A 100 -1.67 -3.21 -7.22
N HIS A 101 -1.68 -3.56 -5.94
CA HIS A 101 -1.39 -4.91 -5.44
C HIS A 101 -0.05 -5.46 -5.93
N ARG A 102 0.95 -4.59 -6.07
CA ARG A 102 2.30 -4.93 -6.51
C ARG A 102 3.31 -4.63 -5.42
N THR A 103 4.38 -5.41 -5.46
CA THR A 103 5.56 -5.18 -4.62
C THR A 103 6.71 -4.61 -5.48
N TYR A 104 7.71 -4.01 -4.84
CA TYR A 104 8.83 -3.39 -5.57
C TYR A 104 9.63 -4.41 -6.39
N ASP A 105 9.73 -5.63 -5.91
CA ASP A 105 10.43 -6.74 -6.56
C ASP A 105 9.75 -7.21 -7.85
N GLU A 106 8.43 -7.05 -7.99
CA GLU A 106 7.67 -7.37 -9.20
C GLU A 106 7.77 -6.30 -10.30
N LEU A 107 8.27 -5.11 -9.98
CA LEU A 107 8.42 -4.06 -10.97
C LEU A 107 9.53 -4.41 -11.97
N LEU A 108 9.31 -4.07 -13.25
CA LEU A 108 10.33 -4.24 -14.28
C LEU A 108 11.52 -3.32 -13.99
N SER A 109 12.71 -3.90 -14.09
CA SER A 109 13.98 -3.17 -14.07
C SER A 109 14.32 -2.64 -15.48
N GLU A 110 15.42 -1.91 -15.60
CA GLU A 110 15.96 -1.50 -16.90
C GLU A 110 16.78 -2.60 -17.60
N HIS A 111 16.95 -3.75 -16.95
CA HIS A 111 17.86 -4.83 -17.36
C HIS A 111 17.15 -5.93 -18.14
N GLU A 112 17.83 -6.51 -19.12
CA GLU A 112 17.31 -7.60 -19.92
C GLU A 112 17.90 -8.94 -19.49
N PHE A 113 17.10 -9.99 -19.51
CA PHE A 113 17.48 -11.35 -19.10
C PHE A 113 18.69 -11.88 -19.87
N LYS A 114 18.76 -11.58 -21.17
CA LYS A 114 19.85 -12.04 -22.05
C LYS A 114 21.23 -11.53 -21.66
N ASP A 115 21.30 -10.40 -20.95
CA ASP A 115 22.56 -9.75 -20.58
C ASP A 115 23.15 -10.28 -19.26
N TYR A 116 22.44 -11.19 -18.59
CA TYR A 116 22.83 -11.69 -17.27
C TYR A 116 22.86 -13.22 -17.20
N ALA A 117 23.77 -13.75 -16.39
CA ALA A 117 23.88 -15.15 -16.08
C ALA A 117 23.13 -15.48 -14.76
N PHE A 118 22.62 -16.69 -14.68
CA PHE A 118 21.90 -17.24 -13.51
C PHE A 118 22.42 -18.62 -13.13
N SER A 119 23.72 -18.82 -13.22
CA SER A 119 24.37 -20.13 -13.01
C SER A 119 24.21 -20.60 -11.57
N LYS A 120 24.41 -19.72 -10.60
CA LYS A 120 24.24 -20.02 -9.17
C LYS A 120 22.80 -20.41 -8.82
N LEU A 121 21.83 -19.66 -9.37
CA LEU A 121 20.41 -19.96 -9.16
C LEU A 121 20.04 -21.31 -9.76
N ARG A 122 20.46 -21.60 -11.00
CA ARG A 122 20.21 -22.88 -11.69
C ARG A 122 20.84 -24.05 -10.94
N GLU A 123 22.06 -23.88 -10.43
CA GLU A 123 22.74 -24.91 -9.62
C GLU A 123 21.97 -25.19 -8.32
N ARG A 124 21.55 -24.16 -7.60
CA ARG A 124 20.78 -24.30 -6.36
C ARG A 124 19.41 -24.94 -6.61
N TYR A 125 18.71 -24.53 -7.65
CA TYR A 125 17.45 -25.13 -8.04
C TYR A 125 17.62 -26.63 -8.30
N LYS A 126 18.65 -27.01 -9.08
CA LYS A 126 18.96 -28.42 -9.36
C LYS A 126 19.31 -29.20 -8.10
N ALA A 127 20.08 -28.62 -7.21
CA ALA A 127 20.46 -29.25 -5.94
C ALA A 127 19.26 -29.55 -5.04
N TRP A 128 18.24 -28.67 -5.05
CA TRP A 128 17.05 -28.85 -4.23
C TRP A 128 15.97 -29.74 -4.86
N THR A 129 15.76 -29.62 -6.17
CA THR A 129 14.65 -30.29 -6.86
C THR A 129 15.07 -31.56 -7.63
N GLY A 130 16.38 -31.74 -7.85
CA GLY A 130 16.91 -32.76 -8.75
C GLY A 130 16.74 -32.46 -10.25
N ASN A 131 16.01 -31.38 -10.59
CA ASN A 131 15.67 -31.04 -11.99
C ASN A 131 16.46 -29.81 -12.48
N SER A 132 16.70 -29.73 -13.78
CA SER A 132 17.27 -28.55 -14.39
C SER A 132 16.24 -27.39 -14.43
N MET A 133 16.69 -26.17 -14.14
CA MET A 133 15.85 -24.99 -14.22
C MET A 133 15.73 -24.52 -15.67
N GLU A 134 14.59 -24.79 -16.28
CA GLU A 134 14.26 -24.35 -17.64
C GLU A 134 13.94 -22.87 -17.70
N GLU A 135 14.08 -22.25 -18.87
CA GLU A 135 13.82 -20.80 -19.03
C GLU A 135 12.41 -20.38 -18.65
N LYS A 136 11.39 -21.20 -18.97
CA LYS A 136 10.00 -20.93 -18.61
C LYS A 136 9.76 -20.73 -17.11
N LEU A 137 10.66 -21.26 -16.27
CA LEU A 137 10.56 -21.09 -14.82
C LEU A 137 10.91 -19.67 -14.38
N PHE A 138 11.72 -18.94 -15.15
CA PHE A 138 11.99 -17.53 -14.86
C PHE A 138 10.71 -16.69 -15.03
N ASP A 139 9.89 -17.01 -16.02
CA ASP A 139 8.58 -16.35 -16.22
C ASP A 139 7.61 -16.72 -15.08
N SER A 140 7.53 -18.03 -14.78
CA SER A 140 6.65 -18.55 -13.73
C SER A 140 6.99 -18.03 -12.33
N PHE A 141 8.26 -17.75 -12.06
CA PHE A 141 8.72 -17.16 -10.79
C PHE A 141 8.67 -15.63 -10.79
N GLY A 142 8.15 -15.03 -11.85
CA GLY A 142 8.06 -13.57 -11.95
C GLY A 142 9.42 -12.87 -11.99
N MET A 143 10.46 -13.54 -12.51
CA MET A 143 11.81 -12.98 -12.59
C MET A 143 12.04 -12.17 -13.88
N ARG A 144 11.23 -12.40 -14.90
CA ARG A 144 11.21 -11.61 -16.14
C ARG A 144 9.78 -11.54 -16.69
N ASP A 145 9.54 -10.60 -17.59
CA ASP A 145 8.31 -10.52 -18.38
C ASP A 145 8.41 -11.34 -19.68
N GLU A 146 7.32 -11.37 -20.43
CA GLU A 146 7.22 -12.04 -21.73
C GLU A 146 8.14 -11.44 -22.81
N ASN A 147 8.61 -10.22 -22.64
CA ASN A 147 9.55 -9.54 -23.54
C ASN A 147 11.01 -9.80 -23.15
N GLY A 148 11.26 -10.55 -22.08
CA GLY A 148 12.60 -10.86 -21.58
C GLY A 148 13.20 -9.78 -20.69
N LYS A 149 12.40 -8.81 -20.23
CA LYS A 149 12.86 -7.77 -19.30
C LYS A 149 12.82 -8.27 -17.87
N LEU A 150 13.92 -8.11 -17.14
CA LEU A 150 14.01 -8.57 -15.74
C LEU A 150 13.11 -7.72 -14.83
N THR A 151 12.45 -8.39 -13.89
CA THR A 151 11.93 -7.70 -12.70
C THR A 151 13.08 -7.32 -11.76
N ASN A 152 12.81 -6.49 -10.77
CA ASN A 152 13.81 -6.17 -9.74
C ASN A 152 14.27 -7.43 -8.99
N ALA A 153 13.36 -8.39 -8.72
CA ALA A 153 13.71 -9.70 -8.17
C ALA A 153 14.64 -10.48 -9.08
N GLY A 154 14.34 -10.52 -10.39
CA GLY A 154 15.17 -11.17 -11.38
C GLY A 154 16.58 -10.56 -11.45
N ALA A 155 16.66 -9.24 -11.51
CA ALA A 155 17.93 -8.51 -11.53
C ALA A 155 18.76 -8.74 -10.24
N LEU A 156 18.09 -8.81 -9.07
CA LEU A 156 18.75 -9.09 -7.79
C LEU A 156 19.38 -10.49 -7.73
N LEU A 157 18.74 -11.49 -8.37
CA LEU A 157 19.15 -12.89 -8.34
C LEU A 157 20.13 -13.28 -9.45
N ALA A 158 20.51 -12.36 -10.32
CA ALA A 158 21.56 -12.58 -11.30
C ALA A 158 22.92 -12.88 -10.63
N ASP A 159 23.78 -13.68 -11.28
CA ASP A 159 25.11 -14.06 -10.76
C ASP A 159 25.98 -12.83 -10.48
N ASP A 160 25.88 -11.82 -11.33
CA ASP A 160 26.47 -10.48 -11.17
C ASP A 160 25.33 -9.47 -11.14
N SER A 161 24.70 -9.31 -9.97
CA SER A 161 23.54 -8.46 -9.81
C SER A 161 23.87 -7.00 -10.09
N PRO A 162 23.11 -6.33 -10.98
CA PRO A 162 23.25 -4.88 -11.21
C PRO A 162 22.75 -4.04 -10.03
N ILE A 163 21.99 -4.65 -9.11
CA ILE A 163 21.41 -3.96 -7.95
C ILE A 163 22.43 -3.92 -6.81
N ARG A 164 23.32 -2.93 -6.84
CA ARG A 164 24.44 -2.85 -5.89
C ARG A 164 24.06 -2.50 -4.47
N HIS A 165 22.89 -1.86 -4.26
CA HIS A 165 22.45 -1.36 -2.95
C HIS A 165 21.51 -2.32 -2.22
N SER A 166 21.09 -3.42 -2.87
CA SER A 166 20.21 -4.43 -2.29
C SER A 166 20.98 -5.73 -2.06
N ARG A 167 20.73 -6.34 -0.92
CA ARG A 167 21.33 -7.64 -0.56
C ARG A 167 20.28 -8.50 0.11
N LEU A 168 20.32 -9.81 -0.15
CA LEU A 168 19.49 -10.77 0.54
C LEU A 168 20.17 -11.15 1.87
N PHE A 169 19.48 -10.90 2.98
CA PHE A 169 19.87 -11.35 4.30
C PHE A 169 18.91 -12.45 4.75
N CYS A 170 19.42 -13.66 4.90
CA CYS A 170 18.64 -14.80 5.37
C CYS A 170 19.11 -15.18 6.77
N THR A 171 18.18 -15.30 7.70
CA THR A 171 18.44 -15.82 9.05
C THR A 171 17.61 -17.07 9.28
N ARG A 172 18.28 -18.17 9.62
CA ARG A 172 17.61 -19.38 10.07
C ARG A 172 17.51 -19.37 11.60
N TRP A 173 16.33 -19.68 12.10
CA TRP A 173 16.09 -19.85 13.53
C TRP A 173 16.00 -21.33 13.86
N ASN A 174 16.75 -21.79 14.86
CA ASN A 174 16.68 -23.12 15.43
C ASN A 174 15.98 -23.02 16.80
N GLY A 175 14.68 -23.16 16.82
CA GLY A 175 13.90 -22.96 18.05
C GLY A 175 13.75 -21.47 18.39
N LEU A 176 14.07 -21.08 19.64
CA LEU A 176 13.93 -19.69 20.12
C LEU A 176 15.19 -18.84 19.87
N ASP A 177 16.30 -19.46 19.48
CA ASP A 177 17.59 -18.78 19.31
C ASP A 177 17.98 -18.64 17.84
N LYS A 178 18.70 -17.56 17.56
CA LYS A 178 19.26 -17.29 16.24
C LYS A 178 20.51 -18.15 16.05
N SER A 179 20.51 -19.00 15.01
CA SER A 179 21.64 -19.85 14.63
C SER A 179 22.54 -19.18 13.61
#